data_657dc5088ceecda722a3a2dd28fa361c
#
_entry.id   657dc5088ceecda722a3a2dd28fa361c
#
_cell.length_a   1.000
_cell.length_b   1.000
_cell.length_c   1.000
_cell.angle_alpha   90.00
_cell.angle_beta   90.00
_cell.angle_gamma   90.00
#
_symmetry.space_group_name_H-M   'P 1'
#
loop_
_entity.id
_entity.type
_entity.pdbx_description
1 polymer ?
#
loop_
_entity_poly.entity_id
_entity_poly.type
_entity_poly.pdbx_seq_one_letter_code
_entity_poly.pdbx_strand_id
1 'polypeptide(L)'
;MKGFNLRQKYNGLLEKLIRLFTLSGVMFTVTACYGVAPYEHQDYIDLEGQVLGENNEPLKSIQVVIKKDYALHNHCDTLYTNEIGVYHKRFAGAEVFGADELAIIANDTSNVYASDTLYIEEEQINFVRLESDDDFVREYYTLDADFQLKKK
;
A
#
# COMPACT_ATOMS: atom_id res chain seq x y z
N MET A 1 -35.06 66.94 -19.58
CA MET A 1 -35.23 65.81 -18.66
C MET A 1 -34.62 64.55 -19.29
N LYS A 2 -33.30 64.29 -19.21
CA LYS A 2 -32.64 63.13 -19.75
C LYS A 2 -31.69 62.46 -18.72
N GLY A 3 -31.84 62.75 -17.43
CA GLY A 3 -30.91 62.21 -16.41
C GLY A 3 -31.28 60.85 -15.78
N PHE A 4 -32.48 60.32 -16.03
CA PHE A 4 -32.99 59.15 -15.32
C PHE A 4 -32.48 57.81 -15.90
N ASN A 5 -32.07 57.75 -17.12
CA ASN A 5 -31.70 56.49 -17.79
C ASN A 5 -30.28 56.01 -17.53
N LEU A 6 -29.36 56.86 -17.09
CA LEU A 6 -27.96 56.45 -16.83
C LEU A 6 -27.83 55.66 -15.53
N ARG A 7 -28.54 56.04 -14.47
CA ARG A 7 -28.49 55.38 -13.17
C ARG A 7 -29.04 53.97 -13.22
N GLN A 8 -30.11 53.74 -14.00
CA GLN A 8 -30.67 52.41 -14.21
C GLN A 8 -29.76 51.48 -15.00
N LYS A 9 -29.05 51.97 -16.00
CA LYS A 9 -28.06 51.19 -16.76
C LYS A 9 -26.83 50.83 -15.92
N TYR A 10 -26.39 51.74 -15.05
CA TYR A 10 -25.26 51.50 -14.14
C TYR A 10 -25.61 50.43 -13.09
N ASN A 11 -26.81 50.47 -12.50
CA ASN A 11 -27.23 49.45 -11.53
C ASN A 11 -27.34 48.05 -12.17
N GLY A 12 -27.86 47.96 -13.39
CA GLY A 12 -27.96 46.70 -14.11
C GLY A 12 -26.60 46.12 -14.51
N LEU A 13 -25.60 46.96 -14.80
CA LEU A 13 -24.23 46.54 -15.09
C LEU A 13 -23.52 46.08 -13.81
N LEU A 14 -23.67 46.79 -12.72
CA LEU A 14 -23.13 46.48 -11.41
C LEU A 14 -23.66 45.14 -10.89
N GLU A 15 -24.95 44.91 -11.04
CA GLU A 15 -25.61 43.66 -10.65
C GLU A 15 -25.08 42.45 -11.43
N LYS A 16 -24.84 42.61 -12.72
CA LYS A 16 -24.22 41.57 -13.58
C LYS A 16 -22.76 41.28 -13.18
N LEU A 17 -22.00 42.33 -12.86
CA LEU A 17 -20.63 42.20 -12.40
C LEU A 17 -20.55 41.46 -11.04
N ILE A 18 -21.43 41.86 -10.08
CA ILE A 18 -21.49 41.20 -8.78
C ILE A 18 -21.85 39.70 -8.95
N ARG A 19 -22.82 39.36 -9.77
CA ARG A 19 -23.20 37.96 -10.06
C ARG A 19 -22.05 37.18 -10.72
N LEU A 20 -21.30 37.81 -11.61
CA LEU A 20 -20.12 37.17 -12.25
C LEU A 20 -19.01 36.90 -11.23
N PHE A 21 -18.73 37.87 -10.35
CA PHE A 21 -17.72 37.74 -9.31
C PHE A 21 -18.11 36.72 -8.21
N THR A 22 -19.37 36.66 -7.81
CA THR A 22 -19.85 35.68 -6.86
C THR A 22 -19.81 34.29 -7.45
N LEU A 23 -20.16 34.08 -8.73
CA LEU A 23 -20.09 32.79 -9.40
C LEU A 23 -18.64 32.32 -9.57
N SER A 24 -17.72 33.22 -9.97
CA SER A 24 -16.29 32.89 -10.06
C SER A 24 -15.67 32.64 -8.68
N GLY A 25 -16.05 33.38 -7.65
CA GLY A 25 -15.58 33.16 -6.28
C GLY A 25 -15.99 31.80 -5.72
N VAL A 26 -17.23 31.37 -5.99
CA VAL A 26 -17.68 30.00 -5.60
C VAL A 26 -16.94 28.93 -6.38
N MET A 27 -16.67 29.12 -7.67
CA MET A 27 -15.85 28.18 -8.46
C MET A 27 -14.41 28.09 -7.93
N PHE A 28 -13.79 29.20 -7.55
CA PHE A 28 -12.45 29.20 -6.96
C PHE A 28 -12.40 28.50 -5.59
N THR A 29 -13.41 28.68 -4.75
CA THR A 29 -13.47 27.99 -3.45
C THR A 29 -13.69 26.49 -3.60
N VAL A 30 -14.51 26.06 -4.56
CA VAL A 30 -14.72 24.62 -4.83
C VAL A 30 -13.45 23.97 -5.39
N THR A 31 -12.74 24.64 -6.31
CA THR A 31 -11.45 24.11 -6.84
C THR A 31 -10.33 24.13 -5.78
N ALA A 32 -10.35 25.08 -4.86
CA ALA A 32 -9.37 25.10 -3.76
C ALA A 32 -9.67 24.06 -2.67
N CYS A 33 -10.94 23.64 -2.51
CA CYS A 33 -11.31 22.54 -1.60
C CYS A 33 -11.10 21.15 -2.20
N TYR A 34 -11.13 21.03 -3.54
CA TYR A 34 -10.60 19.85 -4.23
C TYR A 34 -9.09 20.04 -4.40
N GLY A 35 -8.39 20.19 -3.27
CA GLY A 35 -6.94 20.08 -3.23
C GLY A 35 -6.55 18.82 -3.99
N VAL A 36 -5.49 18.93 -4.78
CA VAL A 36 -4.81 17.78 -5.39
C VAL A 36 -4.82 16.68 -4.35
N ALA A 37 -5.47 15.56 -4.65
CA ALA A 37 -5.43 14.41 -3.76
C ALA A 37 -3.95 14.21 -3.40
N PRO A 38 -3.60 14.18 -2.11
CA PRO A 38 -2.21 13.92 -1.77
C PRO A 38 -1.85 12.66 -2.53
N TYR A 39 -0.75 12.70 -3.29
CA TYR A 39 -0.20 11.49 -3.88
C TYR A 39 -0.05 10.55 -2.70
N GLU A 40 -0.87 9.52 -2.65
CA GLU A 40 -0.72 8.47 -1.67
C GLU A 40 0.66 7.88 -1.96
N HIS A 41 1.62 8.20 -1.09
CA HIS A 41 2.86 7.46 -1.03
C HIS A 41 2.44 6.04 -0.68
N GLN A 42 2.31 5.20 -1.69
CA GLN A 42 2.08 3.78 -1.46
C GLN A 42 3.43 3.19 -1.08
N ASP A 43 3.64 3.06 0.21
CA ASP A 43 4.74 2.28 0.72
C ASP A 43 4.52 0.83 0.31
N TYR A 44 5.58 0.16 -0.12
CA TYR A 44 5.52 -1.25 -0.49
C TYR A 44 6.44 -2.04 0.42
N ILE A 45 6.02 -3.25 0.74
CA ILE A 45 6.85 -4.23 1.44
C ILE A 45 7.12 -5.38 0.48
N ASP A 46 8.38 -5.63 0.20
CA ASP A 46 8.85 -6.79 -0.55
C ASP A 46 9.20 -7.90 0.45
N LEU A 47 8.34 -8.91 0.52
CA LEU A 47 8.60 -10.14 1.25
C LEU A 47 9.34 -11.10 0.33
N GLU A 48 10.49 -11.57 0.76
CA GLU A 48 11.27 -12.59 0.10
C GLU A 48 11.70 -13.65 1.12
N GLY A 49 11.85 -14.90 0.68
CA GLY A 49 12.35 -15.94 1.55
C GLY A 49 12.63 -17.23 0.81
N GLN A 50 13.38 -18.10 1.47
CA GLN A 50 13.75 -19.42 0.97
C GLN A 50 13.30 -20.52 1.94
N VAL A 51 12.80 -21.61 1.41
CA VAL A 51 12.45 -22.81 2.19
C VAL A 51 13.43 -23.91 1.87
N LEU A 52 14.15 -24.34 2.88
CA LEU A 52 15.15 -25.39 2.82
C LEU A 52 14.72 -26.60 3.66
N GLY A 53 15.20 -27.78 3.30
CA GLY A 53 15.11 -28.97 4.12
C GLY A 53 16.25 -29.07 5.14
N GLU A 54 16.26 -30.15 5.92
CA GLU A 54 17.27 -30.39 6.99
C GLU A 54 18.70 -30.36 6.50
N ASN A 55 18.96 -30.77 5.26
CA ASN A 55 20.30 -30.82 4.67
C ASN A 55 20.61 -29.62 3.78
N ASN A 56 19.87 -28.52 3.97
CA ASN A 56 19.93 -27.28 3.15
C ASN A 56 19.54 -27.51 1.67
N GLU A 57 18.84 -28.60 1.35
CA GLU A 57 18.27 -28.77 0.03
C GLU A 57 17.06 -27.81 -0.20
N PRO A 58 17.00 -27.13 -1.35
CA PRO A 58 15.88 -26.25 -1.64
C PRO A 58 14.59 -27.05 -1.83
N LEU A 59 13.52 -26.61 -1.17
CA LEU A 59 12.22 -27.29 -1.23
C LEU A 59 11.26 -26.53 -2.16
N LYS A 60 10.95 -27.15 -3.30
CA LYS A 60 9.98 -26.62 -4.26
C LYS A 60 8.54 -26.96 -3.89
N SER A 61 7.60 -26.17 -4.37
CA SER A 61 6.15 -26.39 -4.22
C SER A 61 5.69 -26.44 -2.75
N ILE A 62 6.46 -25.88 -1.85
CA ILE A 62 6.01 -25.65 -0.47
C ILE A 62 5.01 -24.52 -0.48
N GLN A 63 3.87 -24.75 0.14
CA GLN A 63 2.86 -23.73 0.33
C GLN A 63 3.32 -22.74 1.41
N VAL A 64 3.39 -21.47 1.07
CA VAL A 64 3.67 -20.38 2.01
C VAL A 64 2.40 -19.57 2.19
N VAL A 65 1.85 -19.58 3.39
CA VAL A 65 0.65 -18.82 3.75
C VAL A 65 1.06 -17.62 4.57
N ILE A 66 0.69 -16.44 4.11
CA ILE A 66 0.90 -15.19 4.82
C ILE A 66 -0.42 -14.80 5.45
N LYS A 67 -0.45 -14.84 6.77
CA LYS A 67 -1.63 -14.57 7.58
C LYS A 67 -1.49 -13.17 8.19
N LYS A 68 -2.46 -12.32 7.90
CA LYS A 68 -2.57 -10.97 8.44
C LYS A 68 -3.84 -10.90 9.27
N ASP A 69 -3.71 -10.81 10.58
CA ASP A 69 -4.83 -10.67 11.49
C ASP A 69 -5.08 -9.20 11.79
N TYR A 70 -6.31 -8.76 11.61
CA TYR A 70 -6.79 -7.42 11.92
C TYR A 70 -7.93 -7.52 12.95
N ALA A 71 -8.16 -6.48 13.70
CA ALA A 71 -9.20 -6.44 14.73
C ALA A 71 -10.60 -6.86 14.26
N LEU A 72 -10.91 -6.68 12.98
CA LEU A 72 -12.24 -6.94 12.40
C LEU A 72 -12.29 -8.08 11.40
N HIS A 73 -11.16 -8.50 10.82
CA HIS A 73 -11.10 -9.56 9.81
C HIS A 73 -9.69 -10.11 9.66
N ASN A 74 -9.60 -11.34 9.19
CA ASN A 74 -8.34 -12.00 8.90
C ASN A 74 -8.18 -12.10 7.39
N HIS A 75 -6.99 -11.84 6.91
CA HIS A 75 -6.64 -11.98 5.49
C HIS A 75 -5.48 -12.96 5.33
N CYS A 76 -5.60 -13.86 4.35
CA CYS A 76 -4.56 -14.84 4.06
C CYS A 76 -4.20 -14.79 2.58
N ASP A 77 -2.92 -14.64 2.30
CA ASP A 77 -2.33 -14.82 0.98
C ASP A 77 -1.61 -16.17 0.90
N THR A 78 -1.64 -16.81 -0.25
CA THR A 78 -0.99 -18.10 -0.45
C THR A 78 -0.06 -18.05 -1.64
N LEU A 79 1.17 -18.49 -1.45
CA LEU A 79 2.23 -18.60 -2.46
C LEU A 79 2.77 -20.03 -2.50
N TYR A 80 3.64 -20.29 -3.47
CA TYR A 80 4.38 -21.55 -3.55
C TYR A 80 5.84 -21.28 -3.89
N THR A 81 6.75 -22.03 -3.27
CA THR A 81 8.18 -21.94 -3.60
C THR A 81 8.44 -22.45 -5.01
N ASN A 82 9.41 -21.82 -5.68
CA ASN A 82 9.89 -22.18 -7.00
C ASN A 82 10.89 -23.36 -6.95
N GLU A 83 11.54 -23.69 -8.08
CA GLU A 83 12.51 -24.80 -8.22
C GLU A 83 13.73 -24.68 -7.29
N ILE A 84 14.08 -23.49 -6.85
CA ILE A 84 15.20 -23.22 -5.93
C ILE A 84 14.73 -22.90 -4.51
N GLY A 85 13.47 -23.23 -4.19
CA GLY A 85 12.91 -23.05 -2.86
C GLY A 85 12.56 -21.60 -2.49
N VAL A 86 12.64 -20.64 -3.42
CA VAL A 86 12.40 -19.21 -3.17
C VAL A 86 10.95 -18.85 -3.42
N TYR A 87 10.42 -17.95 -2.61
CA TYR A 87 9.14 -17.29 -2.79
C TYR A 87 9.29 -15.78 -2.62
N HIS A 88 8.42 -15.02 -3.28
CA HIS A 88 8.43 -13.57 -3.23
C HIS A 88 7.01 -13.02 -3.35
N LYS A 89 6.70 -11.96 -2.61
CA LYS A 89 5.44 -11.22 -2.69
C LYS A 89 5.63 -9.76 -2.33
N ARG A 90 4.99 -8.88 -3.10
CA ARG A 90 4.89 -7.46 -2.79
C ARG A 90 3.51 -7.14 -2.22
N PHE A 91 3.47 -6.37 -1.14
CA PHE A 91 2.28 -5.86 -0.49
C PHE A 91 2.27 -4.34 -0.50
N ALA A 92 1.08 -3.73 -0.42
CA ALA A 92 0.97 -2.35 0.00
C ALA A 92 1.32 -2.24 1.49
N GLY A 93 2.11 -1.23 1.88
CA GLY A 93 2.56 -1.08 3.28
C GLY A 93 1.42 -1.04 4.28
N ALA A 94 0.32 -0.36 3.93
CA ALA A 94 -0.88 -0.30 4.77
C ALA A 94 -1.49 -1.69 5.07
N GLU A 95 -1.27 -2.70 4.22
CA GLU A 95 -1.76 -4.06 4.46
C GLU A 95 -0.97 -4.80 5.54
N VAL A 96 0.24 -4.38 5.82
CA VAL A 96 1.13 -5.03 6.80
C VAL A 96 1.19 -4.24 8.09
N PHE A 97 1.46 -2.93 8.02
CA PHE A 97 1.54 -2.07 9.20
C PHE A 97 0.21 -1.89 9.95
N GLY A 98 -0.91 -2.20 9.31
CA GLY A 98 -2.23 -2.17 9.95
C GLY A 98 -2.67 -3.49 10.58
N ALA A 99 -1.89 -4.56 10.45
CA ALA A 99 -2.21 -5.86 11.03
C ALA A 99 -1.80 -5.91 12.51
N ASP A 100 -2.66 -6.51 13.34
CA ASP A 100 -2.36 -6.76 14.76
C ASP A 100 -1.31 -7.88 14.91
N GLU A 101 -1.30 -8.81 13.97
CA GLU A 101 -0.35 -9.91 13.89
C GLU A 101 -0.06 -10.28 12.43
N LEU A 102 1.19 -10.46 12.10
CA LEU A 102 1.67 -10.97 10.83
C LEU A 102 2.39 -12.30 11.04
N ALA A 103 1.88 -13.37 10.46
CA ALA A 103 2.50 -14.69 10.52
C ALA A 103 2.73 -15.26 9.12
N ILE A 104 3.91 -15.86 8.90
CA ILE A 104 4.25 -16.58 7.68
C ILE A 104 4.38 -18.05 8.02
N ILE A 105 3.65 -18.90 7.30
CA ILE A 105 3.56 -20.33 7.57
C ILE A 105 4.06 -21.10 6.34
N ALA A 106 5.13 -21.84 6.50
CA ALA A 106 5.59 -22.79 5.47
C ALA A 106 4.94 -24.16 5.72
N ASN A 107 4.16 -24.65 4.76
CA ASN A 107 3.40 -25.88 4.88
C ASN A 107 3.67 -26.82 3.69
N ASP A 108 4.23 -27.99 3.96
CA ASP A 108 4.37 -29.02 2.95
C ASP A 108 3.08 -29.82 2.78
N THR A 109 2.37 -29.57 1.68
CA THR A 109 1.13 -30.25 1.34
C THR A 109 1.33 -31.74 1.00
N SER A 110 2.58 -32.15 0.69
CA SER A 110 2.92 -33.57 0.48
C SER A 110 3.13 -34.34 1.78
N ASN A 111 3.14 -33.64 2.92
CA ASN A 111 3.25 -34.18 4.25
C ASN A 111 4.58 -34.94 4.56
N VAL A 112 5.62 -34.62 3.83
CA VAL A 112 6.99 -35.15 4.05
C VAL A 112 7.71 -34.35 5.14
N TYR A 113 7.49 -33.03 5.15
CA TYR A 113 8.08 -32.09 6.09
C TYR A 113 7.05 -31.57 7.09
N ALA A 114 7.52 -31.22 8.28
CA ALA A 114 6.72 -30.54 9.29
C ALA A 114 6.49 -29.08 8.88
N SER A 115 5.30 -28.55 9.14
CA SER A 115 5.04 -27.14 8.94
C SER A 115 5.77 -26.30 9.98
N ASP A 116 6.17 -25.11 9.60
CA ASP A 116 6.79 -24.12 10.50
C ASP A 116 6.11 -22.76 10.36
N THR A 117 6.18 -21.95 11.42
CA THR A 117 5.52 -20.64 11.47
C THR A 117 6.49 -19.61 12.02
N LEU A 118 6.65 -18.52 11.30
CA LEU A 118 7.40 -17.35 11.70
C LEU A 118 6.41 -16.21 11.99
N TYR A 119 6.44 -15.69 13.21
CA TYR A 119 5.73 -14.47 13.60
C TYR A 119 6.64 -13.29 13.36
N ILE A 120 6.15 -12.30 12.65
CA ILE A 120 6.91 -11.13 12.25
C ILE A 120 6.63 -9.99 13.22
N GLU A 121 7.69 -9.47 13.82
CA GLU A 121 7.67 -8.26 14.62
C GLU A 121 8.07 -7.06 13.74
N GLU A 122 7.54 -5.88 14.03
CA GLU A 122 7.78 -4.66 13.24
C GLU A 122 9.29 -4.37 13.06
N GLU A 123 10.10 -4.71 14.06
CA GLU A 123 11.56 -4.52 14.06
C GLU A 123 12.29 -5.36 13.03
N GLN A 124 11.67 -6.42 12.50
CA GLN A 124 12.24 -7.31 11.46
C GLN A 124 12.03 -6.74 10.04
N ILE A 125 11.21 -5.70 9.90
CA ILE A 125 10.93 -5.06 8.61
C ILE A 125 11.99 -4.00 8.36
N ASN A 126 12.82 -4.21 7.34
CA ASN A 126 13.91 -3.31 6.98
C ASN A 126 13.43 -2.20 6.06
N PHE A 127 13.71 -0.96 6.45
CA PHE A 127 13.44 0.20 5.61
C PHE A 127 14.55 0.39 4.57
N VAL A 128 14.17 0.44 3.30
CA VAL A 128 15.08 0.74 2.19
C VAL A 128 14.58 1.95 1.42
N ARG A 129 15.41 2.97 1.34
CA ARG A 129 15.11 4.20 0.59
C ARG A 129 15.73 4.13 -0.79
N LEU A 130 14.89 4.18 -1.83
CA LEU A 130 15.35 4.39 -3.20
C LEU A 130 15.37 5.89 -3.51
N GLU A 131 16.55 6.42 -3.82
CA GLU A 131 16.67 7.69 -4.50
C GLU A 131 16.42 7.45 -6.00
N SER A 132 15.32 7.97 -6.54
CA SER A 132 15.09 7.99 -7.97
C SER A 132 15.50 9.36 -8.52
N ASP A 133 16.05 9.41 -9.75
CA ASP A 133 16.46 10.63 -10.44
C ASP A 133 15.30 11.62 -10.75
N ASP A 134 14.07 11.15 -10.63
CA ASP A 134 12.86 11.96 -10.76
C ASP A 134 12.34 12.27 -9.35
N ASP A 135 12.42 13.44 -8.82
CA ASP A 135 11.88 14.01 -7.55
C ASP A 135 10.87 13.17 -6.74
N PHE A 136 10.66 11.90 -7.08
CA PHE A 136 9.82 10.91 -6.42
C PHE A 136 10.69 9.93 -5.62
N VAL A 137 10.84 10.21 -4.33
CA VAL A 137 11.38 9.23 -3.39
C VAL A 137 10.34 8.12 -3.22
N ARG A 138 10.64 6.91 -3.69
CA ARG A 138 9.86 5.72 -3.36
C ARG A 138 10.48 5.09 -2.12
N GLU A 139 9.72 5.07 -1.07
CA GLU A 139 10.07 4.32 0.13
C GLU A 139 9.53 2.90 -0.03
N TYR A 140 10.40 1.91 0.17
CA TYR A 140 9.97 0.53 0.25
C TYR A 140 10.67 -0.18 1.40
N TYR A 141 10.04 -1.23 1.85
CA TYR A 141 10.52 -2.05 2.95
C TYR A 141 10.84 -3.44 2.44
N THR A 142 11.80 -4.11 3.06
CA THR A 142 12.10 -5.51 2.79
C THR A 142 11.88 -6.34 4.04
N LEU A 143 11.35 -7.54 3.84
CA LEU A 143 11.16 -8.52 4.89
C LEU A 143 11.69 -9.87 4.40
N ASP A 144 12.72 -10.35 5.07
CA ASP A 144 13.32 -11.67 4.79
C ASP A 144 12.71 -12.71 5.74
N ALA A 145 12.18 -13.80 5.19
CA ALA A 145 11.55 -14.86 5.97
C ALA A 145 11.96 -16.25 5.44
N ASP A 146 13.07 -16.76 5.96
CA ASP A 146 13.62 -18.07 5.59
C ASP A 146 13.12 -19.17 6.52
N PHE A 147 12.91 -20.37 5.96
CA PHE A 147 12.48 -21.55 6.70
C PHE A 147 13.45 -22.72 6.50
N GLN A 148 13.65 -23.47 7.56
CA GLN A 148 14.33 -24.77 7.51
C GLN A 148 13.40 -25.86 8.04
N LEU A 149 12.76 -26.60 7.14
CA LEU A 149 11.77 -27.60 7.49
C LEU A 149 12.44 -28.96 7.85
N LYS A 150 11.92 -29.57 8.91
CA LYS A 150 12.34 -30.90 9.35
C LYS A 150 11.45 -31.97 8.77
N LYS A 151 12.03 -33.10 8.40
CA LYS A 151 11.25 -34.29 8.01
C LYS A 151 10.42 -34.80 9.19
N LYS A 152 9.23 -35.31 8.88
CA LYS A 152 8.34 -35.93 9.85
C LYS A 152 8.79 -37.32 10.23
#